data_b469dac90f5ecd51b808cde8319627ec
#
_entry.id   b469dac90f5ecd51b808cde8319627ec
#
_cell.length_a   1.000
_cell.length_b   1.000
_cell.length_c   1.000
_cell.angle_alpha   90.00
_cell.angle_beta   90.00
_cell.angle_gamma   90.00
#
_symmetry.space_group_name_H-M   'P 1'
#
loop_
_entity.id
_entity.type
_entity.pdbx_description
1 polymer ?
#
loop_
_entity_poly.entity_id
_entity_poly.type
_entity_poly.pdbx_seq_one_letter_code
_entity_poly.pdbx_strand_id
1 'polypeptide(L)'
;MAMEKAVLVVVLTLMVLAPQGLSKGYAEYEEDYYYEAEAGDYEPPTFTARPQAFTVEVGQSVIIPCDVDNMGSFKLLIKKVPANGGAEKLLFAGREKITRDRRFSMDGSRVTISNARPKDAGTYYCMFGLQPPVVLRHTIDVQYAPTVRAMGRPEQHIPRGESVTLECQAEGNPEPIIRWSRQEGPLPSGKRSEEAQSLTLEGVDRHVEGTYLCTADNGIGEAAVAAMSIIVEYPPEITTEKAIVRTGEGDQVELVCLVRGRPVPEVVWTRDGLPIPNTDMMDTKLHHQQQTQHQQQDHNSHMVHSHSAHRHTLTIKHVTEKDFGAYMCIAKNSHGQKDATIQMTGLPKPPHLTSSPNGGESDTYTLTWETESYYPITEFLVKYRKTQLGTWQTNHTMVMGGSWQSISEAVDPDAELNEDTRHSMAYTLKDLEVATDYAAQVRVRNKYGWSSESETFTFSTKKALAVLQSTSTGGGARGHTAVAALTLLLAALATLM
;
A
#
# COMPACT_ATOMS: atom_id res chain seq x y z
N MET A 1 12.02 55.24 -3.80
CA MET A 1 12.32 55.69 -5.17
C MET A 1 11.47 54.85 -6.08
N ALA A 2 10.47 55.49 -6.59
CA ALA A 2 9.43 55.01 -7.48
C ALA A 2 9.94 54.69 -8.87
N MET A 3 9.35 53.68 -9.53
CA MET A 3 9.07 53.79 -10.95
C MET A 3 7.90 52.82 -11.29
N GLU A 4 6.73 53.44 -11.40
CA GLU A 4 5.59 52.94 -12.14
C GLU A 4 5.95 52.71 -13.60
N LYS A 5 5.50 51.62 -14.18
CA LYS A 5 5.39 51.49 -15.66
C LYS A 5 3.94 51.28 -16.05
N ALA A 6 3.38 52.31 -16.61
CA ALA A 6 2.11 52.33 -17.30
C ALA A 6 2.15 51.42 -18.52
N VAL A 7 1.15 50.52 -18.66
CA VAL A 7 0.89 49.75 -19.89
C VAL A 7 -0.20 50.47 -20.69
N LEU A 8 0.21 50.98 -21.83
CA LEU A 8 -0.61 51.65 -22.84
C LEU A 8 -1.39 50.59 -23.62
N VAL A 9 -2.74 50.58 -23.49
CA VAL A 9 -3.62 49.75 -24.33
C VAL A 9 -3.87 50.53 -25.64
N VAL A 10 -3.32 50.01 -26.74
CA VAL A 10 -3.63 50.51 -28.10
C VAL A 10 -4.78 49.64 -28.64
N VAL A 11 -5.95 50.21 -28.74
CA VAL A 11 -7.10 49.67 -29.48
C VAL A 11 -6.89 49.91 -30.96
N LEU A 12 -6.51 48.89 -31.71
CA LEU A 12 -6.49 48.93 -33.19
C LEU A 12 -7.85 48.44 -33.70
N THR A 13 -8.66 49.36 -34.18
CA THR A 13 -9.85 49.09 -35.00
C THR A 13 -9.41 48.72 -36.41
N LEU A 14 -9.45 47.41 -36.73
CA LEU A 14 -9.30 46.92 -38.10
C LEU A 14 -10.69 46.78 -38.72
N MET A 15 -11.07 47.72 -39.57
CA MET A 15 -12.14 47.54 -40.56
C MET A 15 -11.67 46.55 -41.61
N VAL A 16 -12.23 45.32 -41.60
CA VAL A 16 -12.06 44.35 -42.68
C VAL A 16 -13.30 44.46 -43.59
N LEU A 17 -13.06 44.95 -44.79
CA LEU A 17 -14.01 44.89 -45.92
C LEU A 17 -14.26 43.42 -46.28
N ALA A 18 -15.49 42.95 -46.09
CA ALA A 18 -15.92 41.64 -46.56
C ALA A 18 -16.33 41.71 -48.02
N PRO A 19 -15.94 40.76 -48.88
CA PRO A 19 -16.44 40.69 -50.26
C PRO A 19 -17.87 40.17 -50.25
N GLN A 20 -18.71 40.83 -51.02
CA GLN A 20 -20.08 40.43 -51.31
C GLN A 20 -20.06 39.13 -52.13
N GLY A 21 -20.26 37.96 -51.45
CA GLY A 21 -20.55 36.68 -52.08
C GLY A 21 -22.06 36.46 -52.11
N LEU A 22 -22.61 36.27 -53.30
CA LEU A 22 -23.99 35.90 -53.55
C LEU A 22 -24.38 34.67 -52.65
N SER A 23 -25.18 34.88 -51.62
CA SER A 23 -25.96 33.82 -50.99
C SER A 23 -27.30 33.72 -51.75
N LYS A 24 -27.48 32.57 -52.40
CA LYS A 24 -28.80 32.13 -52.85
C LYS A 24 -29.68 32.01 -51.62
N GLY A 25 -30.66 32.91 -51.51
CA GLY A 25 -31.68 32.88 -50.50
C GLY A 25 -32.50 31.61 -50.62
N TYR A 26 -32.41 30.79 -49.59
CA TYR A 26 -33.53 29.91 -49.25
C TYR A 26 -34.58 30.82 -48.63
N ALA A 27 -35.62 31.07 -49.40
CA ALA A 27 -36.83 31.68 -48.88
C ALA A 27 -37.44 30.70 -47.89
N GLU A 28 -37.24 30.98 -46.59
CA GLU A 28 -38.00 30.39 -45.52
C GLU A 28 -39.44 30.90 -45.71
N TYR A 29 -40.31 30.01 -46.20
CA TYR A 29 -41.73 30.27 -46.18
C TYR A 29 -42.21 30.12 -44.74
N GLU A 30 -42.13 31.16 -43.95
CA GLU A 30 -43.00 31.35 -42.81
C GLU A 30 -44.38 31.66 -43.42
N GLU A 31 -45.18 30.65 -43.78
CA GLU A 31 -46.59 30.82 -43.95
C GLU A 31 -47.17 31.13 -42.56
N ASP A 32 -47.30 32.43 -42.26
CA ASP A 32 -48.11 32.91 -41.15
C ASP A 32 -49.57 32.53 -41.45
N TYR A 33 -49.97 31.33 -40.89
CA TYR A 33 -51.41 30.98 -40.90
C TYR A 33 -52.16 31.81 -39.85
N TYR A 34 -52.30 33.11 -40.11
CA TYR A 34 -53.26 33.91 -39.36
C TYR A 34 -54.60 33.85 -40.07
N TYR A 35 -55.59 33.23 -39.47
CA TYR A 35 -56.97 33.35 -39.88
C TYR A 35 -57.54 34.67 -39.31
N GLU A 36 -57.80 35.64 -40.10
CA GLU A 36 -58.73 36.70 -39.76
C GLU A 36 -60.13 36.09 -39.68
N ALA A 37 -60.68 35.97 -38.45
CA ALA A 37 -62.02 35.53 -38.22
C ALA A 37 -62.99 36.66 -38.64
N GLU A 38 -63.70 36.46 -39.76
CA GLU A 38 -64.88 37.27 -40.00
C GLU A 38 -65.84 37.15 -38.82
N ALA A 39 -66.38 38.29 -38.35
CA ALA A 39 -67.29 38.44 -37.22
C ALA A 39 -68.64 37.75 -37.52
N GLY A 40 -68.72 36.48 -37.39
CA GLY A 40 -69.92 35.67 -37.22
C GLY A 40 -69.91 35.12 -35.79
N ASP A 41 -71.06 34.80 -35.18
CA ASP A 41 -71.30 34.28 -33.86
C ASP A 41 -70.58 32.93 -33.61
N TYR A 42 -69.23 32.95 -33.69
CA TYR A 42 -68.38 31.79 -33.41
C TYR A 42 -67.71 31.94 -32.04
N GLU A 43 -68.09 31.06 -31.09
CA GLU A 43 -67.32 30.93 -29.86
C GLU A 43 -65.89 30.47 -30.21
N PRO A 44 -64.86 31.16 -29.73
CA PRO A 44 -63.47 30.74 -29.99
C PRO A 44 -63.22 29.39 -29.37
N PRO A 45 -62.27 28.56 -29.96
CA PRO A 45 -61.88 27.29 -29.36
C PRO A 45 -61.30 27.48 -27.99
N THR A 46 -61.71 26.65 -27.07
CA THR A 46 -61.26 26.66 -25.66
C THR A 46 -60.73 25.28 -25.27
N PHE A 47 -59.55 25.24 -24.56
CA PHE A 47 -59.04 23.98 -24.06
C PHE A 47 -59.81 23.53 -22.81
N THR A 48 -60.31 22.30 -22.82
CA THR A 48 -60.92 21.62 -21.68
C THR A 48 -59.88 20.90 -20.86
N ALA A 49 -58.75 20.48 -21.48
CA ALA A 49 -57.60 19.97 -20.78
C ALA A 49 -56.87 21.06 -19.98
N ARG A 50 -56.28 20.67 -18.85
CA ARG A 50 -55.48 21.62 -18.01
C ARG A 50 -54.01 21.40 -18.23
N PRO A 51 -53.15 22.41 -17.97
CA PRO A 51 -51.72 22.28 -17.97
C PRO A 51 -51.25 21.13 -17.03
N GLN A 52 -50.39 20.25 -17.53
CA GLN A 52 -49.89 19.08 -16.79
C GLN A 52 -48.37 18.96 -16.95
N ALA A 53 -47.71 18.48 -15.92
CA ALA A 53 -46.33 18.03 -15.95
C ALA A 53 -46.30 16.49 -15.92
N PHE A 54 -45.69 15.90 -16.93
CA PHE A 54 -45.55 14.44 -17.04
C PHE A 54 -44.14 14.05 -16.70
N THR A 55 -43.96 13.05 -15.84
CA THR A 55 -42.69 12.40 -15.59
C THR A 55 -42.81 10.97 -16.09
N VAL A 56 -41.94 10.58 -16.99
CA VAL A 56 -41.93 9.24 -17.60
C VAL A 56 -40.53 8.70 -17.70
N GLU A 57 -40.37 7.40 -17.60
CA GLU A 57 -39.06 6.75 -17.81
C GLU A 57 -38.81 6.50 -19.30
N VAL A 58 -37.55 6.44 -19.67
CA VAL A 58 -37.13 6.06 -21.03
C VAL A 58 -37.80 4.75 -21.42
N GLY A 59 -38.34 4.70 -22.64
CA GLY A 59 -39.05 3.54 -23.17
C GLY A 59 -40.54 3.55 -22.91
N GLN A 60 -41.02 4.25 -21.91
CA GLN A 60 -42.49 4.36 -21.65
C GLN A 60 -43.18 5.25 -22.69
N SER A 61 -44.51 5.23 -22.68
CA SER A 61 -45.33 6.06 -23.53
C SER A 61 -46.01 7.13 -22.70
N VAL A 62 -46.13 8.35 -23.28
CA VAL A 62 -46.83 9.49 -22.68
C VAL A 62 -47.90 10.01 -23.63
N ILE A 63 -49.04 10.36 -23.08
CA ILE A 63 -50.16 10.97 -23.82
C ILE A 63 -50.35 12.40 -23.35
N ILE A 64 -50.22 13.33 -24.27
CA ILE A 64 -50.42 14.78 -24.05
C ILE A 64 -51.84 15.11 -24.43
N PRO A 65 -52.73 15.47 -23.49
CA PRO A 65 -54.11 15.83 -23.78
C PRO A 65 -54.18 17.29 -24.25
N CYS A 66 -54.64 17.50 -25.46
CA CYS A 66 -54.99 18.84 -25.99
C CYS A 66 -56.50 18.93 -26.23
N ASP A 67 -57.33 18.33 -25.36
CA ASP A 67 -58.77 18.28 -25.51
C ASP A 67 -59.33 19.69 -25.55
N VAL A 68 -60.22 19.95 -26.54
CA VAL A 68 -60.70 21.25 -26.88
C VAL A 68 -62.20 21.21 -27.22
N ASP A 69 -62.94 22.24 -26.79
CA ASP A 69 -64.32 22.51 -27.19
C ASP A 69 -64.31 23.61 -28.25
N ASN A 70 -65.36 23.63 -29.05
CA ASN A 70 -65.67 24.65 -30.10
C ASN A 70 -64.53 24.77 -31.13
N MET A 71 -63.90 23.62 -31.53
CA MET A 71 -62.78 23.67 -32.49
C MET A 71 -63.15 24.27 -33.82
N GLY A 72 -64.42 24.11 -34.29
CA GLY A 72 -64.88 24.63 -35.55
C GLY A 72 -63.96 24.29 -36.73
N SER A 73 -63.62 25.30 -37.53
CA SER A 73 -62.68 25.17 -38.66
C SER A 73 -61.20 25.44 -38.29
N PHE A 74 -60.92 25.75 -37.02
CA PHE A 74 -59.56 26.06 -36.56
C PHE A 74 -58.66 24.86 -36.56
N LYS A 75 -57.38 25.05 -36.90
CA LYS A 75 -56.36 23.99 -36.86
C LYS A 75 -55.62 24.03 -35.54
N LEU A 76 -55.61 22.90 -34.83
CA LEU A 76 -54.83 22.72 -33.65
C LEU A 76 -53.35 22.53 -34.04
N LEU A 77 -52.45 23.38 -33.54
CA LEU A 77 -51.01 23.31 -33.74
C LEU A 77 -50.37 22.70 -32.49
N ILE A 78 -49.53 21.69 -32.68
CA ILE A 78 -48.74 21.09 -31.59
C ILE A 78 -47.28 21.44 -31.84
N LYS A 79 -46.70 22.19 -30.90
CA LYS A 79 -45.31 22.62 -30.97
C LYS A 79 -44.54 22.08 -29.77
N LYS A 80 -43.23 21.90 -29.93
CA LYS A 80 -42.32 21.47 -28.87
C LYS A 80 -41.15 22.45 -28.76
N VAL A 81 -40.85 22.87 -27.53
CA VAL A 81 -39.60 23.55 -27.14
C VAL A 81 -38.76 22.57 -26.31
N PRO A 82 -37.58 22.19 -26.79
CA PRO A 82 -36.69 21.26 -26.02
C PRO A 82 -36.29 21.85 -24.68
N ALA A 83 -36.03 20.97 -23.66
CA ALA A 83 -35.61 21.38 -22.32
C ALA A 83 -34.29 22.15 -22.31
N ASN A 84 -33.40 21.86 -23.27
CA ASN A 84 -32.09 22.50 -23.39
C ASN A 84 -32.10 23.85 -24.14
N GLY A 85 -33.29 24.47 -24.37
CA GLY A 85 -33.41 25.77 -25.01
C GLY A 85 -33.22 25.76 -26.54
N GLY A 86 -33.31 24.59 -27.16
CA GLY A 86 -33.22 24.49 -28.63
C GLY A 86 -34.40 25.09 -29.36
N ALA A 87 -34.31 25.20 -30.71
CA ALA A 87 -35.34 25.76 -31.56
C ALA A 87 -36.70 25.04 -31.41
N GLU A 88 -37.78 25.82 -31.42
CA GLU A 88 -39.15 25.33 -31.44
C GLU A 88 -39.39 24.44 -32.67
N LYS A 89 -40.13 23.37 -32.50
CA LYS A 89 -40.47 22.41 -33.56
C LYS A 89 -41.97 22.22 -33.65
N LEU A 90 -42.53 22.43 -34.84
CA LEU A 90 -43.88 22.08 -35.14
C LEU A 90 -44.00 20.56 -35.34
N LEU A 91 -44.87 19.90 -34.59
CA LEU A 91 -45.08 18.46 -34.62
C LEU A 91 -46.31 18.05 -35.42
N PHE A 92 -47.42 18.77 -35.22
CA PHE A 92 -48.71 18.56 -35.92
C PHE A 92 -49.37 19.89 -36.26
N ALA A 93 -50.08 19.90 -37.41
CA ALA A 93 -50.93 21.01 -37.84
C ALA A 93 -52.30 20.43 -38.19
N GLY A 94 -53.28 20.59 -37.31
CA GLY A 94 -54.57 19.89 -37.44
C GLY A 94 -54.35 18.36 -37.42
N ARG A 95 -54.80 17.67 -38.45
CA ARG A 95 -54.61 16.23 -38.62
C ARG A 95 -53.34 15.86 -39.35
N GLU A 96 -52.61 16.85 -39.84
CA GLU A 96 -51.36 16.62 -40.56
C GLU A 96 -50.17 16.46 -39.61
N LYS A 97 -49.43 15.34 -39.79
CA LYS A 97 -48.19 15.08 -39.06
C LYS A 97 -47.01 15.71 -39.75
N ILE A 98 -46.43 16.76 -39.16
CA ILE A 98 -45.26 17.46 -39.69
C ILE A 98 -43.93 16.75 -39.29
N THR A 99 -43.89 16.24 -38.07
CA THR A 99 -42.69 15.51 -37.62
C THR A 99 -42.49 14.19 -38.36
N ARG A 100 -41.22 13.90 -38.75
CA ARG A 100 -40.85 12.61 -39.37
C ARG A 100 -40.65 11.48 -38.33
N ASP A 101 -40.62 11.79 -37.04
CA ASP A 101 -40.44 10.81 -35.99
C ASP A 101 -41.68 9.92 -35.84
N ARG A 102 -41.50 8.62 -36.13
CA ARG A 102 -42.60 7.63 -36.14
C ARG A 102 -43.23 7.40 -34.75
N ARG A 103 -42.50 7.75 -33.69
CA ARG A 103 -42.94 7.57 -32.29
C ARG A 103 -44.06 8.53 -31.90
N PHE A 104 -44.25 9.61 -32.62
CA PHE A 104 -45.32 10.54 -32.43
C PHE A 104 -46.54 10.10 -33.21
N SER A 105 -47.68 10.01 -32.56
CA SER A 105 -49.02 9.81 -33.20
C SER A 105 -50.00 10.74 -32.54
N MET A 106 -51.07 11.03 -33.25
CA MET A 106 -52.17 11.88 -32.78
C MET A 106 -53.51 11.16 -33.02
N ASP A 107 -54.31 11.05 -31.97
CA ASP A 107 -55.68 10.54 -32.03
C ASP A 107 -56.63 11.62 -31.49
N GLY A 108 -57.49 12.13 -32.38
CA GLY A 108 -58.29 13.30 -32.05
C GLY A 108 -57.41 14.52 -31.74
N SER A 109 -57.49 15.00 -30.51
CA SER A 109 -56.66 16.09 -29.97
C SER A 109 -55.57 15.61 -29.01
N ARG A 110 -55.34 14.28 -28.89
CA ARG A 110 -54.38 13.69 -27.98
C ARG A 110 -53.13 13.26 -28.74
N VAL A 111 -51.96 13.72 -28.28
CA VAL A 111 -50.67 13.34 -28.86
C VAL A 111 -50.03 12.27 -28.01
N THR A 112 -49.69 11.15 -28.63
CA THR A 112 -48.97 10.04 -27.99
C THR A 112 -47.53 10.06 -28.45
N ILE A 113 -46.59 10.00 -27.49
CA ILE A 113 -45.19 9.73 -27.70
C ILE A 113 -44.90 8.33 -27.20
N SER A 114 -44.64 7.39 -28.07
CA SER A 114 -44.24 6.05 -27.73
C SER A 114 -42.75 5.92 -27.60
N ASN A 115 -42.27 5.09 -26.67
CA ASN A 115 -40.83 4.88 -26.46
C ASN A 115 -40.09 6.22 -26.21
N ALA A 116 -40.45 6.90 -25.11
CA ALA A 116 -39.90 8.19 -24.72
C ALA A 116 -38.36 8.13 -24.60
N ARG A 117 -37.70 9.15 -25.02
CA ARG A 117 -36.25 9.31 -25.02
C ARG A 117 -35.86 10.60 -24.29
N PRO A 118 -34.64 10.72 -23.73
CA PRO A 118 -34.21 11.96 -23.05
C PRO A 118 -34.43 13.24 -23.88
N LYS A 119 -34.23 13.16 -25.20
CA LYS A 119 -34.48 14.28 -26.14
C LYS A 119 -35.95 14.69 -26.23
N ASP A 120 -36.88 13.89 -25.73
CA ASP A 120 -38.31 14.22 -25.78
C ASP A 120 -38.75 15.09 -24.59
N ALA A 121 -37.92 15.24 -23.61
CA ALA A 121 -38.11 16.22 -22.54
C ALA A 121 -38.22 17.63 -23.07
N GLY A 122 -39.04 18.44 -22.42
CA GLY A 122 -39.30 19.83 -22.81
C GLY A 122 -40.74 20.27 -22.64
N THR A 123 -41.05 21.43 -23.22
CA THR A 123 -42.40 22.02 -23.17
C THR A 123 -43.13 21.76 -24.47
N TYR A 124 -44.35 21.28 -24.35
CA TYR A 124 -45.28 21.05 -25.47
C TYR A 124 -46.42 22.05 -25.40
N TYR A 125 -46.67 22.71 -26.51
CA TYR A 125 -47.73 23.68 -26.65
C TYR A 125 -48.78 23.10 -27.57
N CYS A 126 -50.04 23.06 -27.08
CA CYS A 126 -51.22 22.92 -27.89
C CYS A 126 -51.74 24.35 -28.12
N MET A 127 -51.89 24.78 -29.35
CA MET A 127 -52.26 26.17 -29.62
C MET A 127 -53.09 26.35 -30.87
N PHE A 128 -53.87 27.43 -30.88
CA PHE A 128 -54.55 27.94 -32.04
C PHE A 128 -53.93 29.31 -32.46
N GLY A 129 -53.70 29.48 -33.74
CA GLY A 129 -53.15 30.73 -34.33
C GLY A 129 -54.19 31.84 -34.36
N LEU A 130 -54.71 32.27 -33.21
CA LEU A 130 -55.61 33.36 -33.01
C LEU A 130 -54.88 34.61 -32.48
N GLN A 131 -55.52 35.75 -32.51
CA GLN A 131 -55.01 36.98 -31.89
C GLN A 131 -56.02 37.48 -30.82
N PRO A 132 -55.64 37.36 -29.50
CA PRO A 132 -54.42 36.69 -28.96
C PRO A 132 -54.48 35.17 -29.14
N PRO A 133 -53.29 34.48 -29.17
CA PRO A 133 -53.26 33.03 -29.33
C PRO A 133 -53.86 32.33 -28.13
N VAL A 134 -54.62 31.27 -28.36
CA VAL A 134 -55.12 30.37 -27.30
C VAL A 134 -54.09 29.24 -27.16
N VAL A 135 -53.49 29.12 -25.96
CA VAL A 135 -52.36 28.22 -25.72
C VAL A 135 -52.54 27.39 -24.45
N LEU A 136 -52.34 26.09 -24.57
CA LEU A 136 -52.23 25.16 -23.47
C LEU A 136 -50.81 24.60 -23.41
N ARG A 137 -50.18 24.63 -22.23
CA ARG A 137 -48.79 24.23 -22.03
C ARG A 137 -48.72 22.95 -21.19
N HIS A 138 -47.97 21.93 -21.68
CA HIS A 138 -47.60 20.75 -20.96
C HIS A 138 -46.09 20.66 -20.88
N THR A 139 -45.55 20.03 -19.80
CA THR A 139 -44.14 19.75 -19.69
C THR A 139 -43.93 18.24 -19.60
N ILE A 140 -42.90 17.73 -20.25
CA ILE A 140 -42.49 16.34 -20.14
C ILE A 140 -41.06 16.31 -19.60
N ASP A 141 -40.90 15.58 -18.54
CA ASP A 141 -39.61 15.17 -18.00
C ASP A 141 -39.40 13.69 -18.30
N VAL A 142 -38.22 13.32 -18.84
CA VAL A 142 -37.92 11.93 -19.20
C VAL A 142 -36.79 11.45 -18.32
N GLN A 143 -37.13 10.55 -17.42
CA GLN A 143 -36.19 9.95 -16.49
C GLN A 143 -35.45 8.78 -17.13
N TYR A 144 -34.16 8.65 -16.82
CA TYR A 144 -33.31 7.57 -17.29
C TYR A 144 -32.19 7.22 -16.30
N ALA A 145 -31.82 5.95 -16.35
CA ALA A 145 -30.77 5.40 -15.52
C ALA A 145 -29.43 6.13 -15.72
N PRO A 146 -28.59 6.21 -14.69
CA PRO A 146 -27.31 6.86 -14.78
C PRO A 146 -26.35 6.13 -15.71
N THR A 147 -25.44 6.90 -16.29
CA THR A 147 -24.21 6.40 -16.90
C THR A 147 -23.05 7.09 -16.23
N VAL A 148 -21.91 6.40 -16.07
CA VAL A 148 -20.73 6.97 -15.44
C VAL A 148 -19.48 6.62 -16.26
N ARG A 149 -18.55 7.54 -16.31
CA ARG A 149 -17.23 7.32 -16.88
C ARG A 149 -16.14 7.87 -15.96
N ALA A 150 -15.06 7.12 -15.83
CA ALA A 150 -13.85 7.60 -15.19
C ALA A 150 -13.18 8.67 -16.07
N MET A 151 -12.65 9.71 -15.43
CA MET A 151 -11.90 10.75 -16.11
C MET A 151 -10.41 10.44 -16.01
N GLY A 152 -9.73 10.39 -17.17
CA GLY A 152 -8.31 10.04 -17.22
C GLY A 152 -8.03 8.58 -17.54
N ARG A 153 -6.87 8.09 -17.12
CA ARG A 153 -6.45 6.71 -17.38
C ARG A 153 -7.10 5.74 -16.38
N PRO A 154 -7.53 4.56 -16.82
CA PRO A 154 -8.07 3.53 -15.90
C PRO A 154 -7.07 3.06 -14.84
N GLU A 155 -5.78 3.10 -15.18
CA GLU A 155 -4.67 2.77 -14.30
C GLU A 155 -3.73 3.97 -14.18
N GLN A 156 -3.45 4.40 -12.96
CA GLN A 156 -2.61 5.55 -12.65
C GLN A 156 -1.42 5.12 -11.80
N HIS A 157 -0.22 5.40 -12.28
CA HIS A 157 1.04 5.15 -11.61
C HIS A 157 1.46 6.42 -10.85
N ILE A 158 1.48 6.36 -9.54
CA ILE A 158 1.70 7.52 -8.67
C ILE A 158 2.93 7.29 -7.81
N PRO A 159 3.95 8.18 -7.88
CA PRO A 159 5.08 8.14 -6.99
C PRO A 159 4.68 8.26 -5.52
N ARG A 160 5.29 7.47 -4.65
CA ARG A 160 5.04 7.50 -3.21
C ARG A 160 5.25 8.91 -2.64
N GLY A 161 4.27 9.39 -1.88
CA GLY A 161 4.28 10.71 -1.26
C GLY A 161 3.60 11.80 -2.07
N GLU A 162 3.28 11.57 -3.34
CA GLU A 162 2.51 12.48 -4.16
C GLU A 162 1.01 12.40 -3.86
N SER A 163 0.24 13.31 -4.44
CA SER A 163 -1.22 13.34 -4.33
C SER A 163 -1.86 13.05 -5.67
N VAL A 164 -3.01 12.39 -5.65
CA VAL A 164 -3.79 12.09 -6.85
C VAL A 164 -5.26 12.40 -6.62
N THR A 165 -5.92 12.97 -7.63
CA THR A 165 -7.37 13.21 -7.62
C THR A 165 -8.03 12.32 -8.66
N LEU A 166 -8.96 11.50 -8.20
CA LEU A 166 -9.82 10.67 -9.04
C LEU A 166 -11.11 11.42 -9.33
N GLU A 167 -11.51 11.44 -10.59
CA GLU A 167 -12.69 12.15 -11.05
C GLU A 167 -13.58 11.25 -11.87
N CYS A 168 -14.90 11.42 -11.70
CA CYS A 168 -15.93 10.78 -12.51
C CYS A 168 -16.89 11.80 -13.09
N GLN A 169 -17.37 11.50 -14.27
CA GLN A 169 -18.49 12.20 -14.87
C GLN A 169 -19.68 11.25 -14.97
N ALA A 170 -20.81 11.66 -14.41
CA ALA A 170 -22.06 10.92 -14.49
C ALA A 170 -23.11 11.74 -15.24
N GLU A 171 -23.97 11.05 -15.97
CA GLU A 171 -25.12 11.63 -16.67
C GLU A 171 -26.36 10.77 -16.38
N GLY A 172 -27.47 11.40 -16.05
CA GLY A 172 -28.73 10.74 -15.74
C GLY A 172 -29.82 11.76 -15.45
N ASN A 173 -31.06 11.33 -15.42
CA ASN A 173 -32.18 12.17 -14.97
C ASN A 173 -33.09 11.37 -14.05
N PRO A 174 -33.24 11.76 -12.78
CA PRO A 174 -32.60 12.89 -12.09
C PRO A 174 -31.08 12.86 -12.12
N GLU A 175 -30.43 14.00 -11.79
CA GLU A 175 -28.96 14.08 -11.72
C GLU A 175 -28.43 13.04 -10.70
N PRO A 176 -27.48 12.17 -11.09
CA PRO A 176 -27.00 11.11 -10.23
C PRO A 176 -26.14 11.61 -9.07
N ILE A 177 -26.25 10.95 -7.93
CA ILE A 177 -25.33 11.11 -6.82
C ILE A 177 -24.13 10.20 -7.04
N ILE A 178 -22.92 10.76 -6.98
CA ILE A 178 -21.68 10.04 -7.11
C ILE A 178 -21.18 9.62 -5.73
N ARG A 179 -20.88 8.30 -5.58
CA ARG A 179 -20.25 7.71 -4.39
C ARG A 179 -18.97 7.02 -4.75
N TRP A 180 -17.92 7.35 -4.00
CA TRP A 180 -16.66 6.67 -4.07
C TRP A 180 -16.58 5.55 -3.04
N SER A 181 -16.04 4.42 -3.46
CA SER A 181 -15.71 3.30 -2.59
C SER A 181 -14.43 2.63 -3.07
N ARG A 182 -13.87 1.72 -2.28
CA ARG A 182 -12.73 0.90 -2.68
C ARG A 182 -13.22 -0.53 -2.90
N GLN A 183 -12.70 -1.22 -3.91
CA GLN A 183 -13.09 -2.59 -4.21
C GLN A 183 -12.75 -3.52 -3.05
N GLU A 184 -11.61 -3.29 -2.40
CA GLU A 184 -11.16 -4.05 -1.25
C GLU A 184 -10.90 -3.12 -0.06
N GLY A 185 -11.65 -3.35 1.02
CA GLY A 185 -11.51 -2.60 2.25
C GLY A 185 -12.13 -1.20 2.24
N PRO A 186 -11.89 -0.40 3.28
CA PRO A 186 -12.38 0.97 3.37
C PRO A 186 -11.53 1.93 2.54
N LEU A 187 -12.06 3.12 2.28
CA LEU A 187 -11.29 4.26 1.77
C LEU A 187 -10.18 4.63 2.77
N PRO A 188 -9.11 5.31 2.32
CA PRO A 188 -8.04 5.81 3.20
C PRO A 188 -8.55 6.70 4.35
N SER A 189 -9.70 7.37 4.15
CA SER A 189 -10.40 8.12 5.20
C SER A 189 -11.01 7.25 6.32
N GLY A 190 -10.96 5.90 6.17
CA GLY A 190 -11.60 4.93 7.08
C GLY A 190 -13.09 4.70 6.80
N LYS A 191 -13.71 5.47 5.92
CA LYS A 191 -15.11 5.29 5.52
C LYS A 191 -15.24 4.15 4.50
N ARG A 192 -16.41 3.48 4.48
CA ARG A 192 -16.71 2.48 3.45
C ARG A 192 -17.02 3.12 2.09
N SER A 193 -17.67 4.29 2.12
CA SER A 193 -17.97 5.08 0.93
C SER A 193 -18.07 6.56 1.28
N GLU A 194 -17.91 7.42 0.28
CA GLU A 194 -17.97 8.87 0.42
C GLU A 194 -18.68 9.48 -0.80
N GLU A 195 -19.62 10.40 -0.54
CA GLU A 195 -20.30 11.16 -1.60
C GLU A 195 -19.45 12.37 -1.97
N ALA A 196 -18.92 12.37 -3.20
CA ALA A 196 -18.14 13.47 -3.73
C ALA A 196 -18.05 13.37 -5.26
N GLN A 197 -17.89 14.48 -5.97
CA GLN A 197 -17.63 14.47 -7.41
C GLN A 197 -16.21 14.00 -7.74
N SER A 198 -15.26 14.24 -6.83
CA SER A 198 -13.87 13.80 -6.94
C SER A 198 -13.38 13.25 -5.61
N LEU A 199 -12.41 12.33 -5.66
CA LEU A 199 -11.74 11.76 -4.51
C LEU A 199 -10.26 12.12 -4.59
N THR A 200 -9.78 12.95 -3.65
CA THR A 200 -8.35 13.30 -3.54
C THR A 200 -7.69 12.42 -2.49
N LEU A 201 -6.57 11.81 -2.88
CA LEU A 201 -5.71 10.99 -2.01
C LEU A 201 -4.38 11.73 -1.87
N GLU A 202 -4.06 12.14 -0.64
CA GLU A 202 -2.84 12.88 -0.34
C GLU A 202 -1.79 11.96 0.27
N GLY A 203 -0.50 12.22 -0.04
CA GLY A 203 0.61 11.48 0.52
C GLY A 203 0.53 9.99 0.22
N VAL A 204 0.29 9.64 -1.04
CA VAL A 204 0.04 8.27 -1.52
C VAL A 204 1.13 7.32 -1.07
N ASP A 205 0.75 6.23 -0.41
CA ASP A 205 1.61 5.14 -0.01
C ASP A 205 1.01 3.78 -0.43
N ARG A 206 1.69 2.68 -0.09
CA ARG A 206 1.23 1.32 -0.44
C ARG A 206 -0.15 0.95 0.13
N HIS A 207 -0.63 1.64 1.16
CA HIS A 207 -1.95 1.36 1.77
C HIS A 207 -3.10 1.93 0.95
N VAL A 208 -2.84 2.95 0.15
CA VAL A 208 -3.84 3.54 -0.77
C VAL A 208 -3.86 2.88 -2.15
N GLU A 209 -2.90 2.01 -2.45
CA GLU A 209 -2.89 1.24 -3.71
C GLU A 209 -4.11 0.34 -3.82
N GLY A 210 -4.74 0.30 -4.99
CA GLY A 210 -5.89 -0.56 -5.27
C GLY A 210 -6.91 0.06 -6.22
N THR A 211 -8.02 -0.64 -6.38
CA THR A 211 -9.09 -0.23 -7.29
C THR A 211 -10.16 0.56 -6.54
N TYR A 212 -10.43 1.76 -7.03
CA TYR A 212 -11.47 2.67 -6.55
C TYR A 212 -12.66 2.60 -7.50
N LEU A 213 -13.86 2.55 -6.92
CA LEU A 213 -15.11 2.44 -7.63
C LEU A 213 -15.87 3.76 -7.47
N CYS A 214 -16.24 4.33 -8.61
CA CYS A 214 -17.13 5.47 -8.71
C CYS A 214 -18.52 4.95 -9.09
N THR A 215 -19.47 5.04 -8.19
CA THR A 215 -20.85 4.59 -8.38
C THR A 215 -21.77 5.80 -8.54
N ALA A 216 -22.50 5.87 -9.64
CA ALA A 216 -23.51 6.88 -9.88
C ALA A 216 -24.90 6.25 -9.73
N ASP A 217 -25.76 6.87 -8.90
CA ASP A 217 -27.10 6.39 -8.60
C ASP A 217 -28.07 7.57 -8.59
N ASN A 218 -29.22 7.42 -9.27
CA ASN A 218 -30.30 8.40 -9.29
C ASN A 218 -31.69 7.79 -8.97
N GLY A 219 -31.70 6.54 -8.49
CA GLY A 219 -32.92 5.82 -8.16
C GLY A 219 -33.71 5.29 -9.37
N ILE A 220 -33.20 5.47 -10.60
CA ILE A 220 -33.81 4.97 -11.83
C ILE A 220 -32.95 3.87 -12.43
N GLY A 221 -33.50 2.66 -12.53
CA GLY A 221 -32.77 1.50 -13.03
C GLY A 221 -31.63 1.07 -12.11
N GLU A 222 -30.56 0.52 -12.69
CA GLU A 222 -29.39 0.07 -11.95
C GLU A 222 -28.35 1.21 -11.85
N ALA A 223 -27.67 1.28 -10.69
CA ALA A 223 -26.56 2.21 -10.50
C ALA A 223 -25.40 1.87 -11.46
N ALA A 224 -24.81 2.88 -12.07
CA ALA A 224 -23.67 2.72 -12.96
C ALA A 224 -22.36 2.79 -12.17
N VAL A 225 -21.38 1.96 -12.54
CA VAL A 225 -20.08 1.89 -11.86
C VAL A 225 -18.94 2.05 -12.86
N ALA A 226 -17.98 2.89 -12.51
CA ALA A 226 -16.69 2.98 -13.19
C ALA A 226 -15.55 2.70 -12.20
N ALA A 227 -14.51 2.02 -12.68
CA ALA A 227 -13.36 1.64 -11.86
C ALA A 227 -12.10 2.37 -12.30
N MET A 228 -11.26 2.75 -11.33
CA MET A 228 -9.92 3.31 -11.52
C MET A 228 -8.95 2.65 -10.56
N SER A 229 -7.79 2.24 -11.05
CA SER A 229 -6.75 1.60 -10.24
C SER A 229 -5.60 2.55 -9.99
N ILE A 230 -5.13 2.59 -8.75
CA ILE A 230 -3.93 3.31 -8.33
C ILE A 230 -2.84 2.29 -8.07
N ILE A 231 -1.70 2.48 -8.71
CA ILE A 231 -0.46 1.74 -8.52
C ILE A 231 0.57 2.71 -7.93
N VAL A 232 1.12 2.35 -6.77
CA VAL A 232 2.10 3.21 -6.10
C VAL A 232 3.50 2.83 -6.53
N GLU A 233 4.22 3.80 -7.08
CA GLU A 233 5.62 3.65 -7.47
C GLU A 233 6.55 4.15 -6.36
N TYR A 234 7.65 3.43 -6.13
CA TYR A 234 8.60 3.76 -5.07
C TYR A 234 10.03 3.29 -5.41
N PRO A 235 11.05 3.98 -4.86
CA PRO A 235 12.44 3.61 -5.06
C PRO A 235 12.75 2.23 -4.48
N PRO A 236 13.88 1.60 -4.87
CA PRO A 236 14.28 0.31 -4.36
C PRO A 236 14.43 0.31 -2.83
N GLU A 237 13.89 -0.74 -2.21
CA GLU A 237 14.16 -1.13 -0.83
C GLU A 237 14.95 -2.45 -0.90
N ILE A 238 16.10 -2.51 -0.22
CA ILE A 238 17.01 -3.63 -0.29
C ILE A 238 17.43 -4.09 1.09
N THR A 239 17.41 -5.39 1.30
CA THR A 239 17.93 -6.05 2.51
C THR A 239 18.73 -7.29 2.11
N THR A 240 19.61 -7.75 2.98
CA THR A 240 20.38 -8.97 2.80
C THR A 240 19.89 -10.06 3.74
N GLU A 241 19.88 -11.33 3.33
CA GLU A 241 19.57 -12.43 4.24
C GLU A 241 20.62 -12.54 5.35
N LYS A 242 21.89 -12.34 4.98
CA LYS A 242 23.02 -12.31 5.90
C LYS A 242 23.96 -11.18 5.55
N ALA A 243 24.27 -10.32 6.51
CA ALA A 243 25.26 -9.24 6.30
C ALA A 243 26.71 -9.79 6.28
N ILE A 244 26.96 -10.91 6.95
CA ILE A 244 28.25 -11.60 6.97
C ILE A 244 28.01 -13.07 6.61
N VAL A 245 28.69 -13.52 5.57
CA VAL A 245 28.69 -14.91 5.14
C VAL A 245 30.08 -15.49 5.40
N ARG A 246 30.12 -16.55 6.21
CA ARG A 246 31.34 -17.29 6.52
C ARG A 246 31.36 -18.57 5.72
N THR A 247 32.52 -18.87 5.15
CA THR A 247 32.70 -20.03 4.27
C THR A 247 34.16 -20.44 4.24
N GLY A 248 34.45 -21.66 3.77
CA GLY A 248 35.77 -22.21 3.55
C GLY A 248 36.20 -22.11 2.09
N GLU A 249 37.51 -22.27 1.83
CA GLU A 249 38.03 -22.46 0.46
C GLU A 249 37.51 -23.78 -0.10
N GLY A 250 37.13 -23.79 -1.37
CA GLY A 250 36.53 -24.94 -2.04
C GLY A 250 35.00 -25.03 -1.94
N ASP A 251 34.38 -24.35 -0.97
CA ASP A 251 32.94 -24.36 -0.78
C ASP A 251 32.18 -23.65 -1.90
N GLN A 252 30.91 -24.00 -2.02
CA GLN A 252 29.94 -23.21 -2.78
C GLN A 252 29.14 -22.33 -1.82
N VAL A 253 28.99 -21.05 -2.16
CA VAL A 253 28.28 -20.09 -1.33
C VAL A 253 27.29 -19.27 -2.15
N GLU A 254 26.18 -18.91 -1.50
CA GLU A 254 25.17 -17.99 -2.04
C GLU A 254 25.12 -16.70 -1.21
N LEU A 255 25.26 -15.59 -1.90
CA LEU A 255 25.03 -14.25 -1.36
C LEU A 255 23.66 -13.77 -1.85
N VAL A 256 22.81 -13.31 -0.93
CA VAL A 256 21.40 -13.07 -1.23
C VAL A 256 20.97 -11.66 -0.85
N CYS A 257 20.40 -10.97 -1.83
CA CYS A 257 19.68 -9.71 -1.67
C CYS A 257 18.19 -9.89 -1.88
N LEU A 258 17.39 -9.31 -1.01
CA LEU A 258 15.95 -9.21 -1.10
C LEU A 258 15.59 -7.78 -1.53
N VAL A 259 15.05 -7.62 -2.72
CA VAL A 259 14.80 -6.32 -3.33
C VAL A 259 13.31 -6.11 -3.59
N ARG A 260 12.81 -4.96 -3.20
CA ARG A 260 11.46 -4.46 -3.51
C ARG A 260 11.59 -3.13 -4.20
N GLY A 261 10.64 -2.81 -5.06
CA GLY A 261 10.57 -1.52 -5.74
C GLY A 261 9.56 -1.56 -6.87
N ARG A 262 9.03 -0.41 -7.21
CA ARG A 262 8.12 -0.29 -8.35
C ARG A 262 8.43 1.02 -9.11
N PRO A 263 8.70 0.94 -10.41
CA PRO A 263 8.85 -0.29 -11.21
C PRO A 263 9.87 -1.27 -10.63
N VAL A 264 9.78 -2.56 -11.05
CA VAL A 264 10.70 -3.60 -10.56
C VAL A 264 12.15 -3.17 -10.79
N PRO A 265 13.00 -3.11 -9.73
CA PRO A 265 14.36 -2.66 -9.88
C PRO A 265 15.23 -3.63 -10.66
N GLU A 266 16.12 -3.08 -11.47
CA GLU A 266 17.25 -3.81 -12.02
C GLU A 266 18.31 -3.98 -10.94
N VAL A 267 18.89 -5.20 -10.83
CA VAL A 267 19.87 -5.53 -9.79
C VAL A 267 21.19 -5.93 -10.41
N VAL A 268 22.26 -5.29 -9.93
CA VAL A 268 23.63 -5.55 -10.34
C VAL A 268 24.47 -5.90 -9.11
N TRP A 269 25.21 -7.00 -9.19
CA TRP A 269 26.22 -7.36 -8.21
C TRP A 269 27.56 -6.74 -8.58
N THR A 270 28.22 -6.13 -7.59
CA THR A 270 29.54 -5.51 -7.78
C THR A 270 30.50 -5.97 -6.69
N ARG A 271 31.79 -5.95 -7.04
CA ARG A 271 32.91 -6.11 -6.12
C ARG A 271 33.96 -5.07 -6.44
N ASP A 272 34.48 -4.39 -5.43
CA ASP A 272 35.47 -3.30 -5.58
C ASP A 272 35.00 -2.24 -6.58
N GLY A 273 33.70 -1.98 -6.67
CA GLY A 273 33.07 -1.02 -7.58
C GLY A 273 32.91 -1.52 -9.03
N LEU A 274 33.31 -2.75 -9.34
CA LEU A 274 33.18 -3.33 -10.68
C LEU A 274 32.04 -4.35 -10.72
N PRO A 275 31.21 -4.35 -11.80
CA PRO A 275 30.18 -5.35 -11.97
C PRO A 275 30.78 -6.76 -12.08
N ILE A 276 30.12 -7.72 -11.41
CA ILE A 276 30.53 -9.12 -11.46
C ILE A 276 29.89 -9.76 -12.71
N PRO A 277 30.70 -10.24 -13.67
CA PRO A 277 30.18 -10.94 -14.84
C PRO A 277 29.68 -12.35 -14.46
N ASN A 278 28.66 -12.81 -15.16
CA ASN A 278 28.26 -14.23 -15.10
C ASN A 278 29.35 -15.07 -15.75
N THR A 279 29.90 -16.00 -14.98
CA THR A 279 30.93 -16.96 -15.43
C THR A 279 30.55 -18.35 -14.96
N ASP A 280 31.32 -19.37 -15.39
CA ASP A 280 31.14 -20.75 -14.91
C ASP A 280 31.35 -20.87 -13.39
N MET A 281 32.10 -19.97 -12.78
CA MET A 281 32.41 -19.93 -11.35
C MET A 281 31.48 -19.02 -10.54
N MET A 282 30.93 -17.96 -11.17
CA MET A 282 30.04 -17.00 -10.54
C MET A 282 28.76 -16.86 -11.38
N ASP A 283 27.61 -17.11 -10.80
CA ASP A 283 26.31 -17.07 -11.45
C ASP A 283 25.34 -16.19 -10.67
N THR A 284 24.62 -15.33 -11.37
CA THR A 284 23.59 -14.46 -10.79
C THR A 284 22.21 -14.93 -11.21
N LYS A 285 21.33 -15.17 -10.22
CA LYS A 285 19.95 -15.62 -10.47
C LYS A 285 18.94 -14.73 -9.78
N LEU A 286 17.85 -14.51 -10.51
CA LEU A 286 16.62 -13.94 -9.96
C LEU A 286 15.65 -15.08 -9.64
N HIS A 287 15.31 -15.25 -8.38
CA HIS A 287 14.25 -16.14 -7.94
C HIS A 287 13.01 -15.33 -7.59
N HIS A 288 11.94 -15.55 -8.35
CA HIS A 288 10.61 -15.11 -7.91
C HIS A 288 10.21 -16.00 -6.73
N GLN A 289 10.07 -15.43 -5.55
CA GLN A 289 9.45 -16.14 -4.45
C GLN A 289 7.98 -16.38 -4.82
N GLN A 290 7.68 -17.59 -5.29
CA GLN A 290 6.31 -18.08 -5.26
C GLN A 290 5.94 -18.22 -3.78
N GLN A 291 5.05 -17.37 -3.30
CA GLN A 291 4.38 -17.63 -2.04
C GLN A 291 3.67 -18.96 -2.19
N THR A 292 4.14 -19.98 -1.46
CA THR A 292 3.35 -21.15 -1.14
C THR A 292 2.21 -20.68 -0.22
N GLN A 293 1.17 -20.13 -0.82
CA GLN A 293 -0.12 -20.03 -0.16
C GLN A 293 -0.71 -21.44 -0.16
N HIS A 294 -1.01 -21.95 1.01
CA HIS A 294 -2.02 -22.98 1.16
C HIS A 294 -3.26 -22.49 0.40
N GLN A 295 -3.51 -23.08 -0.77
CA GLN A 295 -4.69 -22.84 -1.57
C GLN A 295 -5.92 -23.33 -0.80
N GLN A 296 -6.64 -22.39 -0.18
CA GLN A 296 -8.09 -22.45 -0.18
C GLN A 296 -8.53 -21.84 -1.51
N GLN A 297 -9.10 -22.69 -2.35
CA GLN A 297 -9.72 -22.29 -3.60
C GLN A 297 -10.89 -21.34 -3.31
N ASP A 298 -10.68 -20.06 -3.57
CA ASP A 298 -11.75 -19.12 -3.87
C ASP A 298 -11.53 -18.61 -5.30
N HIS A 299 -12.44 -19.07 -6.18
CA HIS A 299 -12.55 -18.65 -7.55
C HIS A 299 -13.09 -17.20 -7.60
N ASN A 300 -12.27 -16.20 -7.35
CA ASN A 300 -12.48 -14.81 -7.83
C ASN A 300 -11.38 -13.84 -7.31
N SER A 301 -10.12 -14.07 -7.62
CA SER A 301 -9.10 -13.06 -7.33
C SER A 301 -8.38 -12.64 -8.60
N HIS A 302 -8.89 -11.58 -9.20
CA HIS A 302 -8.10 -10.80 -10.14
C HIS A 302 -7.15 -9.89 -9.34
N MET A 303 -5.84 -10.07 -9.57
CA MET A 303 -4.72 -9.21 -9.17
C MET A 303 -4.54 -8.98 -7.65
N VAL A 304 -4.01 -9.97 -6.97
CA VAL A 304 -3.22 -9.71 -5.76
C VAL A 304 -1.89 -9.12 -6.21
N HIS A 305 -1.71 -7.81 -6.09
CA HIS A 305 -0.41 -7.17 -6.25
C HIS A 305 0.50 -7.63 -5.12
N SER A 306 1.29 -8.68 -5.40
CA SER A 306 2.24 -9.24 -4.45
C SER A 306 3.35 -8.21 -4.20
N HIS A 307 3.37 -7.61 -3.00
CA HIS A 307 4.50 -6.84 -2.47
C HIS A 307 5.67 -7.74 -2.04
N SER A 308 5.79 -8.94 -2.63
CA SER A 308 6.86 -9.87 -2.31
C SER A 308 8.21 -9.31 -2.76
N ALA A 309 9.24 -9.51 -1.92
CA ALA A 309 10.59 -9.18 -2.30
C ALA A 309 11.09 -10.16 -3.36
N HIS A 310 11.77 -9.65 -4.39
CA HIS A 310 12.49 -10.48 -5.35
C HIS A 310 13.84 -10.91 -4.74
N ARG A 311 14.10 -12.20 -4.76
CA ARG A 311 15.34 -12.79 -4.25
C ARG A 311 16.38 -12.82 -5.37
N HIS A 312 17.43 -12.02 -5.23
CA HIS A 312 18.58 -11.97 -6.13
C HIS A 312 19.76 -12.68 -5.47
N THR A 313 20.30 -13.68 -6.14
CA THR A 313 21.38 -14.53 -5.61
C THR A 313 22.62 -14.41 -6.49
N LEU A 314 23.76 -14.18 -5.85
CA LEU A 314 25.06 -14.41 -6.45
C LEU A 314 25.62 -15.70 -5.89
N THR A 315 25.82 -16.69 -6.75
CA THR A 315 26.40 -18.00 -6.39
C THR A 315 27.87 -18.03 -6.79
N ILE A 316 28.76 -18.30 -5.84
CA ILE A 316 30.19 -18.57 -6.06
C ILE A 316 30.38 -20.07 -5.87
N LYS A 317 30.71 -20.79 -6.93
CA LYS A 317 30.70 -22.26 -6.94
C LYS A 317 31.94 -22.90 -6.30
N HIS A 318 33.05 -22.21 -6.25
CA HIS A 318 34.30 -22.66 -5.66
C HIS A 318 35.06 -21.49 -5.09
N VAL A 319 34.90 -21.28 -3.79
CA VAL A 319 35.49 -20.14 -3.08
C VAL A 319 37.01 -20.30 -3.00
N THR A 320 37.74 -19.25 -3.28
CA THR A 320 39.19 -19.12 -3.10
C THR A 320 39.49 -17.97 -2.12
N GLU A 321 40.73 -17.91 -1.61
CA GLU A 321 41.16 -16.82 -0.72
C GLU A 321 40.91 -15.43 -1.33
N LYS A 322 41.04 -15.31 -2.65
CA LYS A 322 40.83 -14.05 -3.39
C LYS A 322 39.35 -13.62 -3.42
N ASP A 323 38.44 -14.54 -3.15
CA ASP A 323 36.99 -14.28 -3.17
C ASP A 323 36.47 -13.68 -1.86
N PHE A 324 37.26 -13.76 -0.77
CA PHE A 324 36.88 -13.08 0.46
C PHE A 324 36.90 -11.57 0.29
N GLY A 325 35.92 -10.90 0.86
CA GLY A 325 35.76 -9.45 0.74
C GLY A 325 34.31 -8.98 0.76
N ALA A 326 34.13 -7.72 0.39
CA ALA A 326 32.81 -7.08 0.35
C ALA A 326 32.17 -7.23 -1.05
N TYR A 327 30.96 -7.74 -1.08
CA TYR A 327 30.12 -7.80 -2.25
C TYR A 327 28.94 -6.85 -2.07
N MET A 328 28.70 -6.04 -3.09
CA MET A 328 27.62 -5.06 -3.05
C MET A 328 26.55 -5.41 -4.08
N CYS A 329 25.33 -5.44 -3.64
CA CYS A 329 24.13 -5.64 -4.44
C CYS A 329 23.49 -4.26 -4.62
N ILE A 330 23.39 -3.78 -5.87
CA ILE A 330 22.88 -2.45 -6.22
C ILE A 330 21.56 -2.64 -6.97
N ALA A 331 20.49 -2.07 -6.44
CA ALA A 331 19.16 -2.06 -7.06
C ALA A 331 18.81 -0.65 -7.55
N LYS A 332 18.30 -0.54 -8.78
CA LYS A 332 17.95 0.74 -9.42
C LYS A 332 16.64 0.64 -10.18
N ASN A 333 15.79 1.67 -10.04
CA ASN A 333 14.63 1.90 -10.89
C ASN A 333 14.52 3.40 -11.27
N SER A 334 13.42 3.81 -11.91
CA SER A 334 13.16 5.22 -12.29
C SER A 334 13.09 6.19 -11.10
N HIS A 335 12.79 5.69 -9.88
CA HIS A 335 12.61 6.49 -8.67
C HIS A 335 13.86 6.56 -7.78
N GLY A 336 14.91 5.82 -8.10
CA GLY A 336 16.16 5.90 -7.36
C GLY A 336 17.01 4.64 -7.41
N GLN A 337 18.06 4.67 -6.56
CA GLN A 337 19.01 3.58 -6.40
C GLN A 337 19.26 3.33 -4.91
N LYS A 338 19.45 2.08 -4.55
CA LYS A 338 19.82 1.63 -3.21
C LYS A 338 20.78 0.47 -3.32
N ASP A 339 21.65 0.33 -2.34
CA ASP A 339 22.64 -0.76 -2.26
C ASP A 339 22.63 -1.43 -0.89
N ALA A 340 23.17 -2.64 -0.85
CA ALA A 340 23.44 -3.39 0.38
C ALA A 340 24.72 -4.20 0.21
N THR A 341 25.51 -4.28 1.29
CA THR A 341 26.80 -4.96 1.29
C THR A 341 26.72 -6.25 2.09
N ILE A 342 27.31 -7.31 1.54
CA ILE A 342 27.52 -8.61 2.21
C ILE A 342 29.02 -8.82 2.33
N GLN A 343 29.48 -9.04 3.55
CA GLN A 343 30.88 -9.39 3.82
C GLN A 343 31.07 -10.92 3.77
N MET A 344 31.79 -11.41 2.77
CA MET A 344 32.22 -12.80 2.72
C MET A 344 33.59 -12.97 3.37
N THR A 345 33.71 -13.94 4.28
CA THR A 345 34.92 -14.05 5.09
C THR A 345 35.18 -15.48 5.56
N GLY A 346 36.47 -15.82 5.76
CA GLY A 346 36.93 -17.03 6.44
C GLY A 346 37.13 -16.86 7.96
N LEU A 347 36.78 -15.70 8.54
CA LEU A 347 36.91 -15.46 9.99
C LEU A 347 36.02 -16.38 10.83
N PRO A 348 36.45 -16.75 12.05
CA PRO A 348 35.62 -17.54 12.96
C PRO A 348 34.34 -16.80 13.37
N LYS A 349 33.30 -17.53 13.76
CA LYS A 349 32.16 -16.94 14.45
C LYS A 349 32.56 -16.41 15.83
N PRO A 350 31.85 -15.41 16.37
CA PRO A 350 32.01 -15.01 17.75
C PRO A 350 31.79 -16.22 18.67
N PRO A 351 32.65 -16.43 19.67
CA PRO A 351 32.46 -17.53 20.65
C PRO A 351 31.15 -17.37 21.43
N HIS A 352 30.49 -18.49 21.70
CA HIS A 352 29.35 -18.57 22.59
C HIS A 352 29.79 -19.23 23.92
N LEU A 353 29.67 -18.49 25.04
CA LEU A 353 30.07 -19.00 26.34
C LEU A 353 29.04 -20.02 26.87
N THR A 354 29.52 -21.19 27.27
CA THR A 354 28.72 -22.33 27.69
C THR A 354 28.88 -22.63 29.19
N SER A 355 29.80 -21.94 29.88
CA SER A 355 30.03 -22.11 31.32
C SER A 355 28.81 -21.72 32.16
N SER A 356 28.68 -22.36 33.34
CA SER A 356 27.61 -22.04 34.30
C SER A 356 27.96 -20.76 35.09
N PRO A 357 27.07 -19.77 35.18
CA PRO A 357 27.34 -18.52 35.92
C PRO A 357 27.78 -18.74 37.40
N ASN A 358 27.35 -19.84 38.01
CA ASN A 358 27.61 -20.18 39.42
C ASN A 358 28.68 -21.27 39.59
N GLY A 359 29.45 -21.57 38.53
CA GLY A 359 30.43 -22.67 38.51
C GLY A 359 31.79 -22.36 39.09
N GLY A 360 32.04 -21.13 39.60
CA GLY A 360 33.34 -20.72 40.12
C GLY A 360 33.75 -21.36 41.42
N GLU A 361 35.04 -21.47 41.68
CA GLU A 361 35.62 -21.72 42.98
C GLU A 361 35.86 -20.42 43.76
N SER A 362 36.61 -20.42 44.84
CA SER A 362 36.83 -19.22 45.66
C SER A 362 37.68 -18.16 44.94
N ASP A 363 38.68 -18.59 44.19
CA ASP A 363 39.70 -17.75 43.55
C ASP A 363 39.97 -18.12 42.08
N THR A 364 39.21 -19.07 41.54
CA THR A 364 39.32 -19.51 40.15
C THR A 364 37.96 -19.64 39.47
N TYR A 365 37.94 -19.51 38.14
CA TYR A 365 36.76 -19.76 37.34
C TYR A 365 37.13 -20.28 35.96
N THR A 366 36.51 -21.40 35.54
CA THR A 366 36.75 -21.98 34.23
C THR A 366 35.68 -21.47 33.25
N LEU A 367 36.11 -20.67 32.29
CA LEU A 367 35.31 -20.28 31.14
C LEU A 367 35.33 -21.38 30.10
N THR A 368 34.18 -21.75 29.58
CA THR A 368 34.03 -22.66 28.44
C THR A 368 33.24 -21.96 27.35
N TRP A 369 33.63 -22.19 26.12
CA TRP A 369 32.91 -21.61 24.96
C TRP A 369 33.01 -22.54 23.77
N GLU A 370 32.05 -22.35 22.84
CA GLU A 370 32.03 -22.97 21.54
C GLU A 370 32.09 -21.91 20.46
N THR A 371 32.74 -22.22 19.34
CA THR A 371 32.80 -21.37 18.15
C THR A 371 32.72 -22.21 16.89
N GLU A 372 32.31 -21.62 15.78
CA GLU A 372 32.40 -22.23 14.46
C GLU A 372 33.47 -21.56 13.63
N SER A 373 34.37 -22.35 13.05
CA SER A 373 35.43 -21.90 12.15
C SER A 373 35.73 -22.95 11.09
N TYR A 374 35.82 -22.55 9.83
CA TYR A 374 36.25 -23.43 8.73
C TYR A 374 37.77 -23.75 8.79
N TYR A 375 38.49 -23.06 9.63
CA TYR A 375 39.95 -23.20 9.80
C TYR A 375 40.29 -23.36 11.26
N PRO A 376 41.39 -24.07 11.58
CA PRO A 376 41.82 -24.27 12.94
C PRO A 376 41.97 -22.96 13.71
N ILE A 377 41.58 -22.96 14.96
CA ILE A 377 41.80 -21.85 15.88
C ILE A 377 43.26 -21.86 16.33
N THR A 378 43.94 -20.75 16.12
CA THR A 378 45.38 -20.59 16.43
C THR A 378 45.61 -19.80 17.71
N GLU A 379 44.65 -19.03 18.17
CA GLU A 379 44.80 -18.17 19.35
C GLU A 379 43.42 -17.81 19.91
N PHE A 380 43.33 -17.63 21.23
CA PHE A 380 42.16 -17.00 21.84
C PHE A 380 42.56 -15.84 22.75
N LEU A 381 41.66 -14.91 22.95
CA LEU A 381 41.76 -13.75 23.83
C LEU A 381 40.58 -13.71 24.77
N VAL A 382 40.85 -13.86 26.07
CA VAL A 382 39.88 -13.69 27.15
C VAL A 382 40.06 -12.30 27.76
N LYS A 383 39.00 -11.52 27.80
CA LYS A 383 38.91 -10.27 28.55
C LYS A 383 37.97 -10.45 29.71
N TYR A 384 38.37 -9.97 30.90
CA TYR A 384 37.54 -10.01 32.08
C TYR A 384 37.70 -8.75 32.93
N ARG A 385 36.70 -8.45 33.75
CA ARG A 385 36.73 -7.35 34.71
C ARG A 385 35.79 -7.60 35.84
N LYS A 386 36.04 -6.98 37.02
CA LYS A 386 35.10 -6.94 38.13
C LYS A 386 33.87 -6.14 37.79
N THR A 387 32.71 -6.58 38.23
CA THR A 387 31.43 -5.85 38.11
C THR A 387 31.00 -5.42 39.49
N GLN A 388 30.71 -4.13 39.69
CA GLN A 388 30.02 -3.65 40.89
C GLN A 388 28.55 -3.42 40.55
N LEU A 389 27.66 -4.17 41.21
CA LEU A 389 26.24 -3.86 41.18
C LEU A 389 25.97 -2.60 42.00
N GLY A 390 25.91 -1.46 41.36
CA GLY A 390 25.41 -0.20 41.94
C GLY A 390 23.91 -0.22 41.95
N THR A 391 23.27 -0.41 43.12
CA THR A 391 21.84 -0.19 43.29
C THR A 391 21.56 1.29 43.48
N TRP A 392 21.05 1.96 42.45
CA TRP A 392 20.37 3.24 42.62
C TRP A 392 18.86 3.00 42.81
N GLN A 393 18.21 3.83 43.61
CA GLN A 393 16.81 3.73 44.06
C GLN A 393 15.74 3.83 42.91
N THR A 394 16.13 3.60 41.67
CA THR A 394 15.19 3.51 40.54
C THR A 394 15.64 2.39 39.63
N ASN A 395 14.81 1.44 39.43
CA ASN A 395 14.80 0.21 38.59
C ASN A 395 15.77 0.05 37.38
N HIS A 396 16.94 0.67 37.37
CA HIS A 396 17.96 0.47 36.34
C HIS A 396 19.28 0.04 37.00
N THR A 397 19.68 -1.21 36.73
CA THR A 397 20.96 -1.77 37.10
C THR A 397 22.05 -1.24 36.16
N MET A 398 22.83 -0.26 36.60
CA MET A 398 24.07 0.11 35.88
C MET A 398 25.21 -0.75 36.38
N VAL A 399 25.84 -1.49 35.44
CA VAL A 399 27.10 -2.22 35.72
C VAL A 399 28.25 -1.23 35.66
N MET A 400 28.73 -0.71 36.79
CA MET A 400 29.97 0.05 36.88
C MET A 400 31.11 -0.98 37.03
N GLY A 401 31.95 -1.10 36.02
CA GLY A 401 33.05 -2.11 36.01
C GLY A 401 34.42 -1.51 36.17
N GLY A 402 35.33 -2.26 36.72
CA GLY A 402 36.78 -1.98 36.69
C GLY A 402 37.35 -2.01 35.25
N SER A 403 38.65 -1.72 35.09
CA SER A 403 39.34 -1.85 33.82
C SER A 403 39.35 -3.31 33.34
N TRP A 404 39.20 -3.48 32.02
CA TRP A 404 39.32 -4.79 31.38
C TRP A 404 40.76 -5.32 31.51
N GLN A 405 40.93 -6.52 31.99
CA GLN A 405 42.15 -7.29 31.90
C GLN A 405 42.03 -8.25 30.71
N SER A 406 43.11 -8.56 30.03
CA SER A 406 43.13 -9.45 28.87
C SER A 406 44.25 -10.48 28.97
N ILE A 407 43.92 -11.73 28.60
CA ILE A 407 44.84 -12.85 28.50
C ILE A 407 44.73 -13.41 27.10
N SER A 408 45.86 -13.54 26.40
CA SER A 408 45.93 -14.17 25.09
C SER A 408 46.77 -15.43 25.17
N GLU A 409 46.24 -16.54 24.62
CA GLU A 409 46.99 -17.81 24.55
C GLU A 409 46.90 -18.40 23.14
N ALA A 410 48.04 -18.96 22.70
CA ALA A 410 48.12 -19.74 21.47
C ALA A 410 47.51 -21.12 21.68
N VAL A 411 46.80 -21.61 20.71
CA VAL A 411 46.24 -22.95 20.65
C VAL A 411 47.08 -23.77 19.66
N ASP A 412 47.43 -25.00 20.05
CA ASP A 412 48.08 -25.94 19.15
C ASP A 412 47.09 -26.37 18.06
N PRO A 413 47.30 -25.99 16.81
CA PRO A 413 46.37 -26.30 15.74
C PRO A 413 46.24 -27.80 15.43
N ASP A 414 47.25 -28.60 15.84
CA ASP A 414 47.24 -30.04 15.60
C ASP A 414 46.46 -30.82 16.68
N ALA A 415 46.09 -30.16 17.77
CA ALA A 415 45.35 -30.80 18.88
C ALA A 415 43.86 -31.00 18.58
N GLU A 416 43.31 -30.34 17.56
CA GLU A 416 41.87 -30.36 17.22
C GLU A 416 41.61 -30.55 15.71
N LEU A 417 42.24 -31.56 15.08
CA LEU A 417 41.85 -32.01 13.73
C LEU A 417 40.56 -32.81 13.80
N ASN A 418 39.47 -32.20 14.17
CA ASN A 418 38.14 -32.73 13.93
C ASN A 418 37.66 -32.19 12.55
N GLU A 419 37.10 -33.08 11.75
CA GLU A 419 36.42 -32.72 10.47
C GLU A 419 35.22 -31.79 10.68
N ASP A 420 34.97 -31.41 11.91
CA ASP A 420 33.82 -30.56 12.29
C ASP A 420 34.25 -29.08 12.37
N THR A 421 33.45 -28.21 11.85
CA THR A 421 33.67 -26.74 11.93
C THR A 421 33.45 -26.17 13.32
N ARG A 422 32.99 -26.99 14.28
CA ARG A 422 32.70 -26.61 15.66
C ARG A 422 33.89 -26.89 16.56
N HIS A 423 34.37 -25.87 17.25
CA HIS A 423 35.49 -25.93 18.21
C HIS A 423 34.99 -25.61 19.60
N SER A 424 35.27 -26.52 20.58
CA SER A 424 34.98 -26.34 22.00
C SER A 424 36.26 -26.09 22.75
N MET A 425 36.30 -25.04 23.57
CA MET A 425 37.51 -24.57 24.25
C MET A 425 37.20 -24.18 25.69
N ALA A 426 38.22 -24.20 26.51
CA ALA A 426 38.14 -23.83 27.92
C ALA A 426 39.40 -23.09 28.40
N TYR A 427 39.21 -22.17 29.32
CA TYR A 427 40.32 -21.47 29.99
C TYR A 427 39.98 -21.19 31.44
N THR A 428 40.93 -21.47 32.39
CA THR A 428 40.74 -21.23 33.80
C THR A 428 41.40 -19.93 34.23
N LEU A 429 40.58 -18.94 34.58
CA LEU A 429 41.02 -17.72 35.25
C LEU A 429 41.45 -18.04 36.67
N LYS A 430 42.60 -17.52 37.10
CA LYS A 430 43.19 -17.71 38.42
C LYS A 430 43.35 -16.37 39.13
N ASP A 431 43.63 -16.42 40.43
CA ASP A 431 43.89 -15.26 41.28
C ASP A 431 42.72 -14.24 41.28
N LEU A 432 41.49 -14.75 41.18
CA LEU A 432 40.27 -13.96 41.29
C LEU A 432 39.97 -13.62 42.76
N GLU A 433 39.34 -12.49 43.01
CA GLU A 433 38.86 -12.16 44.35
C GLU A 433 37.67 -13.02 44.75
N VAL A 434 37.67 -13.48 45.99
CA VAL A 434 36.58 -14.29 46.56
C VAL A 434 35.26 -13.49 46.63
N ALA A 435 34.15 -14.19 46.48
CA ALA A 435 32.80 -13.61 46.58
C ALA A 435 32.59 -12.35 45.71
N THR A 436 33.16 -12.35 44.49
CA THR A 436 33.18 -11.20 43.58
C THR A 436 32.55 -11.58 42.25
N ASP A 437 31.76 -10.61 41.70
CA ASP A 437 31.15 -10.74 40.40
C ASP A 437 32.07 -10.24 39.31
N TYR A 438 32.15 -10.98 38.21
CA TYR A 438 32.96 -10.68 37.05
C TYR A 438 32.13 -10.69 35.77
N ALA A 439 32.60 -9.92 34.80
CA ALA A 439 32.14 -9.97 33.39
C ALA A 439 33.32 -10.44 32.52
N ALA A 440 33.04 -11.32 31.57
CA ALA A 440 34.04 -11.82 30.62
C ALA A 440 33.52 -11.75 29.19
N GLN A 441 34.45 -11.60 28.24
CA GLN A 441 34.27 -11.69 26.81
C GLN A 441 35.43 -12.49 26.22
N VAL A 442 35.14 -13.22 25.13
CA VAL A 442 36.14 -14.06 24.46
C VAL A 442 36.16 -13.75 22.97
N ARG A 443 37.34 -13.78 22.38
CA ARG A 443 37.59 -13.76 20.93
C ARG A 443 38.49 -14.95 20.58
N VAL A 444 38.35 -15.46 19.37
CA VAL A 444 39.21 -16.49 18.81
C VAL A 444 39.80 -16.04 17.46
N ARG A 445 40.93 -16.58 17.09
CA ARG A 445 41.67 -16.25 15.87
C ARG A 445 41.93 -17.51 15.06
N ASN A 446 41.75 -17.40 13.76
CA ASN A 446 42.28 -18.38 12.80
C ASN A 446 43.24 -17.67 11.81
N LYS A 447 43.68 -18.36 10.75
CA LYS A 447 44.62 -17.83 9.75
C LYS A 447 44.13 -16.53 9.09
N TYR A 448 42.81 -16.27 9.05
CA TYR A 448 42.23 -15.04 8.45
C TYR A 448 42.07 -13.89 9.43
N GLY A 449 42.17 -14.15 10.72
CA GLY A 449 42.10 -13.11 11.74
C GLY A 449 41.20 -13.43 12.92
N TRP A 450 40.89 -12.38 13.69
CA TRP A 450 40.08 -12.44 14.88
C TRP A 450 38.58 -12.43 14.61
N SER A 451 37.84 -13.24 15.35
CA SER A 451 36.36 -13.10 15.43
C SER A 451 35.98 -11.77 16.06
N SER A 452 34.71 -11.41 15.97
CA SER A 452 34.11 -10.40 16.87
C SER A 452 34.15 -10.94 18.33
N GLU A 453 33.94 -10.02 19.29
CA GLU A 453 33.81 -10.39 20.69
C GLU A 453 32.54 -11.23 20.92
N SER A 454 32.59 -12.16 21.87
CA SER A 454 31.41 -12.84 22.37
C SER A 454 30.45 -11.85 23.04
N GLU A 455 29.23 -12.28 23.30
CA GLU A 455 28.36 -11.58 24.24
C GLU A 455 29.05 -11.52 25.61
N THR A 456 28.71 -10.48 26.39
CA THR A 456 29.27 -10.36 27.75
C THR A 456 28.63 -11.39 28.65
N PHE A 457 29.46 -12.26 29.22
CA PHE A 457 29.08 -13.30 30.17
C PHE A 457 29.42 -12.86 31.58
N THR A 458 28.51 -13.04 32.53
CA THR A 458 28.74 -12.71 33.95
C THR A 458 28.80 -13.95 34.81
N PHE A 459 29.74 -13.96 35.74
CA PHE A 459 29.92 -15.08 36.67
C PHE A 459 30.37 -14.57 38.04
N SER A 460 30.27 -15.42 39.06
CA SER A 460 30.65 -15.09 40.44
C SER A 460 31.59 -16.15 41.05
N THR A 461 32.56 -15.70 41.79
CA THR A 461 33.41 -16.56 42.64
C THR A 461 32.70 -16.91 43.96
N LYS A 462 32.96 -18.09 44.50
CA LYS A 462 32.40 -18.55 45.78
C LYS A 462 33.00 -17.81 46.97
N LYS A 463 32.30 -17.75 48.08
CA LYS A 463 32.86 -17.35 49.38
C LYS A 463 33.85 -18.37 49.84
N ALA A 464 35.02 -17.94 50.37
CA ALA A 464 35.98 -18.86 51.01
C ALA A 464 35.30 -19.59 52.18
N LEU A 465 35.37 -20.89 52.18
CA LEU A 465 34.98 -21.68 53.37
C LEU A 465 35.94 -21.32 54.50
N ALA A 466 35.42 -20.71 55.58
CA ALA A 466 36.21 -20.53 56.83
C ALA A 466 36.65 -21.88 57.32
N VAL A 467 37.93 -22.17 57.18
CA VAL A 467 38.53 -23.34 57.85
C VAL A 467 38.54 -23.06 59.36
N LEU A 468 37.57 -23.60 60.04
CA LEU A 468 37.59 -23.65 61.48
C LEU A 468 38.84 -24.51 61.91
N GLN A 469 39.98 -23.83 62.13
CA GLN A 469 41.09 -24.42 62.81
C GLN A 469 40.65 -24.69 64.30
N SER A 470 40.31 -25.92 64.61
CA SER A 470 40.15 -26.36 65.96
C SER A 470 41.53 -26.34 66.63
N THR A 471 41.85 -25.25 67.33
CA THR A 471 42.98 -25.25 68.29
C THR A 471 42.57 -26.10 69.47
N SER A 472 43.05 -27.33 69.50
CA SER A 472 43.02 -28.17 70.68
C SER A 472 43.99 -27.63 71.70
N THR A 473 43.57 -26.76 72.61
CA THR A 473 44.26 -26.57 73.91
C THR A 473 43.85 -27.67 74.85
N GLY A 474 44.82 -28.53 75.17
CA GLY A 474 44.63 -29.56 76.15
C GLY A 474 44.42 -29.00 77.56
N GLY A 475 43.49 -29.56 78.29
CA GLY A 475 43.26 -29.32 79.69
C GLY A 475 42.19 -30.27 80.21
N GLY A 476 42.67 -31.28 80.92
CA GLY A 476 41.85 -32.42 81.42
C GLY A 476 40.88 -32.03 82.53
N ALA A 477 39.79 -32.76 82.60
CA ALA A 477 39.23 -33.44 83.77
C ALA A 477 37.84 -34.04 83.49
N ARG A 478 37.78 -35.31 83.70
CA ARG A 478 36.71 -36.20 84.17
C ARG A 478 35.27 -35.74 84.22
N GLY A 479 34.40 -36.56 83.61
CA GLY A 479 33.14 -36.90 84.27
C GLY A 479 31.89 -36.97 83.40
N HIS A 480 31.46 -38.23 83.25
CA HIS A 480 30.08 -38.72 83.08
C HIS A 480 29.30 -38.47 81.78
N THR A 481 29.19 -39.52 81.00
CA THR A 481 28.01 -40.20 80.43
C THR A 481 26.72 -39.38 80.26
N ALA A 482 26.26 -39.30 79.00
CA ALA A 482 24.87 -39.61 78.63
C ALA A 482 24.75 -39.86 77.12
N VAL A 483 24.28 -41.02 76.83
CA VAL A 483 23.89 -41.58 75.56
C VAL A 483 22.48 -41.03 75.18
N ALA A 484 22.24 -40.69 73.96
CA ALA A 484 20.98 -40.82 73.21
C ALA A 484 21.25 -40.26 71.83
N ALA A 485 21.37 -40.95 70.80
CA ALA A 485 20.58 -41.94 70.08
C ALA A 485 19.35 -41.31 69.41
N LEU A 486 19.34 -41.51 68.08
CA LEU A 486 18.18 -41.74 67.20
C LEU A 486 17.40 -40.45 66.81
N THR A 487 16.95 -40.27 65.65
CA THR A 487 16.51 -41.16 64.56
C THR A 487 16.33 -40.36 63.27
N LEU A 488 16.60 -41.02 62.18
CA LEU A 488 16.06 -40.85 60.86
C LEU A 488 14.56 -40.58 60.85
N LEU A 489 14.12 -39.76 59.91
CA LEU A 489 12.90 -40.07 59.16
C LEU A 489 12.94 -39.48 57.74
N LEU A 490 13.04 -40.39 56.80
CA LEU A 490 12.61 -40.32 55.42
C LEU A 490 11.10 -40.18 55.36
N ALA A 491 10.61 -39.50 54.33
CA ALA A 491 9.44 -39.82 53.43
C ALA A 491 9.06 -38.58 52.69
N ALA A 492 9.18 -38.43 51.42
CA ALA A 492 8.52 -39.10 50.28
C ALA A 492 7.03 -38.81 50.17
N LEU A 493 6.66 -38.56 48.98
CA LEU A 493 5.39 -38.49 48.25
C LEU A 493 4.97 -37.08 47.84
N ALA A 494 5.12 -36.73 46.60
CA ALA A 494 4.42 -37.25 45.39
C ALA A 494 2.96 -36.87 45.31
N THR A 495 2.66 -36.28 44.21
CA THR A 495 1.44 -36.33 43.40
C THR A 495 0.34 -35.28 43.58
N LEU A 496 -0.05 -34.89 42.39
CA LEU A 496 -1.37 -34.35 41.91
C LEU A 496 -1.50 -32.82 41.97
N MET A 497 -1.57 -32.13 40.95
CA MET A 497 -2.24 -32.26 39.65
C MET A 497 -1.55 -31.37 38.62
#